data_ce19f7e1b7f1b30aea8446450f717320
#
_entry.id   ce19f7e1b7f1b30aea8446450f717320
#
_cell.length_a   1.000
_cell.length_b   1.000
_cell.length_c   1.000
_cell.angle_alpha   90.00
_cell.angle_beta   90.00
_cell.angle_gamma   90.00
#
_symmetry.space_group_name_H-M   'P 1'
#
loop_
_entity.id
_entity.type
_entity.pdbx_description
1 polymer ?
#
loop_
_entity_poly.entity_id
_entity_poly.type
_entity_poly.pdbx_seq_one_letter_code
_entity_poly.pdbx_strand_id
1 'polypeptide(L)'
;MTAEIISVGTELLLGNILNTNAQYLSRELAALGITVQRESTVGDNHGRLAEFVNEARQRCDLLVFTGGLGPTADDLTKETVAACYGDTLAFDPEEWQKIVDFFTRTGRKTTPNNRKQAMVPVHGHKIINHHGTAPGAWFELDGHCAVLMPGVPHEMKAMWEESVRPLLLARQNCTLHSLTLRVLGGESNIEYRVRHLLENANPTAAIYCK
;
A
#
# COMPACT_ATOMS: atom_id res chain seq x y z
N MET A 1 -6.40 -13.80 5.31
CA MET A 1 -6.37 -12.32 5.42
C MET A 1 -6.85 -11.74 4.10
N THR A 2 -7.72 -10.77 4.18
CA THR A 2 -8.26 -9.99 3.05
C THR A 2 -7.67 -8.59 3.08
N ALA A 3 -7.44 -8.00 1.90
CA ALA A 3 -6.85 -6.67 1.79
C ALA A 3 -7.59 -5.79 0.78
N GLU A 4 -7.49 -4.49 0.97
CA GLU A 4 -7.83 -3.47 -0.01
C GLU A 4 -6.63 -2.54 -0.24
N ILE A 5 -6.32 -2.26 -1.51
CA ILE A 5 -5.26 -1.32 -1.91
C ILE A 5 -5.90 0.04 -2.17
N ILE A 6 -5.36 1.07 -1.54
CA ILE A 6 -5.89 2.42 -1.62
C ILE A 6 -4.78 3.35 -2.12
N SER A 7 -4.92 3.81 -3.34
CA SER A 7 -4.02 4.79 -3.95
C SER A 7 -4.56 6.19 -3.71
N VAL A 8 -3.77 7.04 -3.07
CA VAL A 8 -4.14 8.42 -2.79
C VAL A 8 -3.38 9.34 -3.72
N GLY A 9 -4.12 10.10 -4.51
CA GLY A 9 -3.56 11.06 -5.47
C GLY A 9 -4.60 11.48 -6.50
N THR A 10 -4.81 12.77 -6.61
CA THR A 10 -5.74 13.37 -7.58
C THR A 10 -5.29 13.15 -9.01
N GLU A 11 -3.98 13.09 -9.28
CA GLU A 11 -3.39 12.82 -10.60
C GLU A 11 -3.74 11.43 -11.14
N LEU A 12 -3.94 10.46 -10.24
CA LEU A 12 -4.41 9.12 -10.61
C LEU A 12 -5.86 9.14 -11.07
N LEU A 13 -6.72 9.88 -10.37
CA LEU A 13 -8.14 10.04 -10.74
C LEU A 13 -8.31 10.79 -12.06
N LEU A 14 -7.42 11.75 -12.35
CA LEU A 14 -7.41 12.49 -13.61
C LEU A 14 -6.81 11.69 -14.77
N GLY A 15 -6.24 10.52 -14.51
CA GLY A 15 -5.61 9.69 -15.54
C GLY A 15 -4.27 10.24 -16.05
N ASN A 16 -3.64 11.16 -15.32
CA ASN A 16 -2.37 11.76 -15.71
C ASN A 16 -1.21 10.77 -15.61
N ILE A 17 -1.31 9.80 -14.71
CA ILE A 17 -0.33 8.73 -14.52
C ILE A 17 -1.02 7.36 -14.37
N LEU A 18 -0.28 6.30 -14.68
CA LEU A 18 -0.73 4.93 -14.47
C LEU A 18 -0.51 4.52 -13.00
N ASN A 19 -1.48 3.81 -12.43
CA ASN A 19 -1.37 3.25 -11.09
C ASN A 19 -0.51 1.98 -11.06
N THR A 20 0.79 2.13 -11.26
CA THR A 20 1.73 1.00 -11.24
C THR A 20 1.99 0.46 -9.84
N ASN A 21 1.75 1.26 -8.80
CA ASN A 21 1.88 0.85 -7.41
C ASN A 21 0.82 -0.18 -7.03
N ALA A 22 -0.44 0.06 -7.37
CA ALA A 22 -1.51 -0.90 -7.11
C ALA A 22 -1.25 -2.24 -7.82
N GLN A 23 -0.84 -2.20 -9.09
CA GLN A 23 -0.46 -3.41 -9.84
C GLN A 23 0.66 -4.21 -9.14
N TYR A 24 1.70 -3.52 -8.67
CA TYR A 24 2.80 -4.16 -7.95
C TYR A 24 2.31 -4.78 -6.65
N LEU A 25 1.62 -4.00 -5.80
CA LEU A 25 1.11 -4.44 -4.51
C LEU A 25 0.13 -5.61 -4.62
N SER A 26 -0.75 -5.62 -5.63
CA SER A 26 -1.66 -6.74 -5.89
C SER A 26 -0.93 -8.05 -6.13
N ARG A 27 0.16 -7.99 -6.91
CA ARG A 27 0.99 -9.18 -7.18
C ARG A 27 1.73 -9.65 -5.93
N GLU A 28 2.28 -8.73 -5.16
CA GLU A 28 3.01 -9.04 -3.94
C GLU A 28 2.09 -9.59 -2.83
N LEU A 29 0.92 -8.99 -2.63
CA LEU A 29 -0.08 -9.49 -1.69
C LEU A 29 -0.58 -10.89 -2.07
N ALA A 30 -0.85 -11.11 -3.36
CA ALA A 30 -1.23 -12.43 -3.87
C ALA A 30 -0.13 -13.47 -3.62
N ALA A 31 1.15 -13.12 -3.82
CA ALA A 31 2.29 -14.00 -3.52
C ALA A 31 2.39 -14.37 -2.02
N LEU A 32 1.90 -13.49 -1.14
CA LEU A 32 1.78 -13.77 0.29
C LEU A 32 0.53 -14.55 0.68
N GLY A 33 -0.36 -14.89 -0.26
CA GLY A 33 -1.64 -15.54 0.03
C GLY A 33 -2.69 -14.60 0.63
N ILE A 34 -2.51 -13.29 0.49
CA ILE A 34 -3.46 -12.27 0.92
C ILE A 34 -4.41 -11.96 -0.23
N THR A 35 -5.70 -12.14 -0.01
CA THR A 35 -6.72 -11.90 -1.04
C THR A 35 -7.01 -10.40 -1.16
N VAL A 36 -6.61 -9.80 -2.25
CA VAL A 36 -6.99 -8.42 -2.58
C VAL A 36 -8.44 -8.41 -3.06
N GLN A 37 -9.33 -7.80 -2.30
CA GLN A 37 -10.76 -7.70 -2.64
C GLN A 37 -11.06 -6.50 -3.54
N ARG A 38 -10.33 -5.40 -3.35
CA ARG A 38 -10.53 -4.15 -4.10
C ARG A 38 -9.22 -3.40 -4.30
N GLU A 39 -9.17 -2.68 -5.40
CA GLU A 39 -8.23 -1.59 -5.66
C GLU A 39 -9.05 -0.31 -5.83
N SER A 40 -8.71 0.70 -5.04
CA SER A 40 -9.45 1.97 -5.01
C SER A 40 -8.49 3.14 -5.16
N THR A 41 -8.97 4.20 -5.80
CA THR A 41 -8.22 5.46 -5.88
C THR A 41 -9.05 6.57 -5.26
N VAL A 42 -8.43 7.33 -4.35
CA VAL A 42 -9.07 8.44 -3.65
C VAL A 42 -8.26 9.71 -3.89
N GLY A 43 -8.91 10.82 -4.17
CA GLY A 43 -8.25 12.12 -4.31
C GLY A 43 -7.85 12.71 -2.95
N ASP A 44 -6.96 13.68 -2.98
CA ASP A 44 -6.37 14.35 -1.83
C ASP A 44 -7.41 15.22 -1.09
N ASN A 45 -8.29 14.58 -0.32
CA ASN A 45 -9.34 15.22 0.46
C ASN A 45 -9.59 14.45 1.75
N HIS A 46 -9.41 15.12 2.88
CA HIS A 46 -9.51 14.52 4.22
C HIS A 46 -10.86 13.84 4.45
N GLY A 47 -11.98 14.51 4.19
CA GLY A 47 -13.32 13.97 4.47
C GLY A 47 -13.61 12.71 3.67
N ARG A 48 -13.38 12.76 2.36
CA ARG A 48 -13.56 11.59 1.47
C ARG A 48 -12.65 10.43 1.84
N LEU A 49 -11.39 10.72 2.17
CA LEU A 49 -10.44 9.69 2.59
C LEU A 49 -10.87 9.06 3.92
N ALA A 50 -11.30 9.85 4.90
CA ALA A 50 -11.76 9.34 6.19
C ALA A 50 -13.01 8.47 6.06
N GLU A 51 -14.00 8.89 5.28
CA GLU A 51 -15.20 8.10 4.96
C GLU A 51 -14.82 6.77 4.32
N PHE A 52 -13.96 6.82 3.31
CA PHE A 52 -13.49 5.65 2.60
C PHE A 52 -12.74 4.65 3.52
N VAL A 53 -11.85 5.14 4.40
CA VAL A 53 -11.11 4.32 5.37
C VAL A 53 -12.07 3.61 6.32
N ASN A 54 -13.05 4.34 6.87
CA ASN A 54 -14.04 3.76 7.79
C ASN A 54 -14.91 2.69 7.15
N GLU A 55 -15.30 2.87 5.89
CA GLU A 55 -16.01 1.84 5.12
C GLU A 55 -15.13 0.62 4.79
N ALA A 56 -13.88 0.86 4.35
CA ALA A 56 -12.96 -0.19 3.97
C ALA A 56 -12.60 -1.11 5.14
N ARG A 57 -12.43 -0.56 6.34
CA ARG A 57 -12.19 -1.33 7.58
C ARG A 57 -13.29 -2.33 7.91
N GLN A 58 -14.54 -2.09 7.48
CA GLN A 58 -15.65 -3.00 7.76
C GLN A 58 -15.65 -4.26 6.91
N ARG A 59 -14.83 -4.32 5.84
CA ARG A 59 -14.88 -5.39 4.85
C ARG A 59 -13.57 -6.14 4.63
N CYS A 60 -12.45 -5.65 5.15
CA CYS A 60 -11.16 -6.34 5.01
C CYS A 60 -10.26 -6.14 6.23
N ASP A 61 -9.31 -7.06 6.40
CA ASP A 61 -8.41 -7.12 7.55
C ASP A 61 -7.24 -6.13 7.42
N LEU A 62 -6.84 -5.80 6.17
CA LEU A 62 -5.65 -5.02 5.86
C LEU A 62 -5.96 -3.95 4.82
N LEU A 63 -5.66 -2.69 5.13
CA LEU A 63 -5.66 -1.58 4.19
C LEU A 63 -4.21 -1.23 3.81
N VAL A 64 -3.91 -1.24 2.50
CA VAL A 64 -2.58 -0.92 1.99
C VAL A 64 -2.64 0.38 1.21
N PHE A 65 -2.08 1.43 1.79
CA PHE A 65 -2.07 2.77 1.18
C PHE A 65 -0.79 3.04 0.42
N THR A 66 -0.90 3.77 -0.68
CA THR A 66 0.23 4.37 -1.40
C THR A 66 -0.12 5.79 -1.83
N GLY A 67 0.73 6.75 -1.47
CA GLY A 67 0.56 8.18 -1.77
C GLY A 67 0.10 9.04 -0.59
N GLY A 68 0.17 10.36 -0.76
CA GLY A 68 -0.26 11.36 0.22
C GLY A 68 0.58 11.44 1.50
N LEU A 69 1.89 11.09 1.44
CA LEU A 69 2.83 11.17 2.56
C LEU A 69 3.86 12.29 2.39
N GLY A 70 3.76 13.09 1.36
CA GLY A 70 4.67 14.19 1.07
C GLY A 70 4.55 15.37 2.02
N PRO A 71 5.26 16.48 1.74
CA PRO A 71 5.29 17.66 2.59
C PRO A 71 4.22 18.70 2.25
N THR A 72 3.42 18.50 1.22
CA THR A 72 2.48 19.50 0.72
C THR A 72 1.17 19.52 1.55
N ALA A 73 0.37 20.53 1.40
CA ALA A 73 -0.85 20.69 2.19
C ALA A 73 -1.93 19.64 1.86
N ASP A 74 -1.88 19.11 0.67
CA ASP A 74 -2.75 18.06 0.14
C ASP A 74 -2.29 16.62 0.50
N ASP A 75 -1.07 16.44 0.99
CA ASP A 75 -0.59 15.17 1.53
C ASP A 75 -1.23 14.88 2.90
N LEU A 76 -2.41 14.31 2.94
CA LEU A 76 -3.25 14.16 4.15
C LEU A 76 -3.42 12.71 4.62
N THR A 77 -2.78 11.75 3.95
CA THR A 77 -3.04 10.33 4.20
C THR A 77 -2.69 9.91 5.63
N LYS A 78 -1.52 10.31 6.13
CA LYS A 78 -1.02 9.88 7.44
C LYS A 78 -1.92 10.39 8.58
N GLU A 79 -2.25 11.67 8.56
CA GLU A 79 -3.11 12.31 9.56
C GLU A 79 -4.52 11.72 9.55
N THR A 80 -5.08 11.53 8.35
CA THR A 80 -6.43 11.01 8.20
C THR A 80 -6.53 9.56 8.69
N VAL A 81 -5.59 8.71 8.28
CA VAL A 81 -5.62 7.30 8.70
C VAL A 81 -5.32 7.16 10.19
N ALA A 82 -4.36 7.93 10.74
CA ALA A 82 -4.12 7.95 12.18
C ALA A 82 -5.41 8.25 12.97
N ALA A 83 -6.14 9.30 12.60
CA ALA A 83 -7.40 9.65 13.24
C ALA A 83 -8.46 8.54 13.13
N CYS A 84 -8.59 7.88 11.96
CA CYS A 84 -9.52 6.76 11.77
C CYS A 84 -9.14 5.53 12.60
N TYR A 85 -7.88 5.36 12.96
CA TYR A 85 -7.37 4.28 13.81
C TYR A 85 -7.22 4.68 15.28
N GLY A 86 -7.76 5.85 15.68
CA GLY A 86 -7.71 6.34 17.07
C GLY A 86 -6.30 6.69 17.54
N ASP A 87 -5.38 6.92 16.61
CA ASP A 87 -4.01 7.32 16.90
C ASP A 87 -3.79 8.82 16.63
N THR A 88 -2.69 9.32 17.12
CA THR A 88 -2.20 10.67 16.89
C THR A 88 -0.78 10.62 16.35
N LEU A 89 -0.33 11.74 15.79
CA LEU A 89 1.03 11.86 15.27
C LEU A 89 1.86 12.76 16.17
N ALA A 90 3.10 12.36 16.46
CA ALA A 90 4.08 13.15 17.18
C ALA A 90 5.30 13.45 16.29
N PHE A 91 5.94 14.59 16.58
CA PHE A 91 7.18 14.95 15.91
C PHE A 91 8.34 14.05 16.37
N ASP A 92 9.04 13.44 15.41
CA ASP A 92 10.22 12.62 15.67
C ASP A 92 11.49 13.39 15.25
N PRO A 93 12.33 13.82 16.24
CA PRO A 93 13.57 14.54 15.95
C PRO A 93 14.60 13.73 15.14
N GLU A 94 14.63 12.41 15.33
CA GLU A 94 15.56 11.53 14.60
C GLU A 94 15.14 11.45 13.12
N GLU A 95 13.85 11.33 12.88
CA GLU A 95 13.32 11.30 11.52
C GLU A 95 13.51 12.65 10.82
N TRP A 96 13.34 13.75 11.57
CA TRP A 96 13.65 15.08 11.06
C TRP A 96 15.13 15.21 10.67
N GLN A 97 16.05 14.71 11.50
CA GLN A 97 17.47 14.76 11.16
C GLN A 97 17.79 13.97 9.89
N LYS A 98 17.19 12.79 9.69
CA LYS A 98 17.35 12.01 8.44
C LYS A 98 16.86 12.78 7.21
N ILE A 99 15.74 13.50 7.34
CA ILE A 99 15.22 14.36 6.26
C ILE A 99 16.23 15.47 5.94
N VAL A 100 16.76 16.16 6.95
CA VAL A 100 17.77 17.21 6.78
C VAL A 100 19.02 16.65 6.09
N ASP A 101 19.51 15.50 6.53
CA ASP A 101 20.69 14.83 5.97
C ASP A 101 20.46 14.42 4.50
N PHE A 102 19.27 13.93 4.17
CA PHE A 102 18.89 13.59 2.80
C PHE A 102 18.92 14.83 1.90
N PHE A 103 18.34 15.94 2.33
CA PHE A 103 18.35 17.19 1.56
C PHE A 103 19.76 17.73 1.40
N THR A 104 20.58 17.67 2.46
CA THR A 104 21.98 18.11 2.43
C THR A 104 22.81 17.31 1.42
N ARG A 105 22.68 15.96 1.44
CA ARG A 105 23.37 15.08 0.48
C ARG A 105 22.98 15.34 -0.97
N THR A 106 21.74 15.76 -1.21
CA THR A 106 21.24 16.06 -2.56
C THR A 106 21.46 17.51 -2.96
N GLY A 107 22.19 18.30 -2.17
CA GLY A 107 22.47 19.73 -2.45
C GLY A 107 21.23 20.63 -2.33
N ARG A 108 20.18 20.17 -1.65
CA ARG A 108 18.93 20.91 -1.46
C ARG A 108 18.79 21.39 -0.01
N LYS A 109 17.87 22.30 0.23
CA LYS A 109 17.52 22.77 1.58
C LYS A 109 16.11 22.32 1.94
N THR A 110 15.92 21.97 3.21
CA THR A 110 14.59 21.74 3.76
C THR A 110 13.79 23.04 3.84
N THR A 111 12.49 22.93 3.73
CA THR A 111 11.52 24.00 3.95
C THR A 111 10.66 23.68 5.17
N PRO A 112 9.98 24.65 5.79
CA PRO A 112 9.18 24.42 7.01
C PRO A 112 8.13 23.32 6.85
N ASN A 113 7.56 23.15 5.66
CA ASN A 113 6.56 22.14 5.37
C ASN A 113 7.13 20.70 5.37
N ASN A 114 8.44 20.49 5.14
CA ASN A 114 9.06 19.17 5.28
C ASN A 114 8.95 18.62 6.72
N ARG A 115 8.73 19.48 7.72
CA ARG A 115 8.53 19.08 9.11
C ARG A 115 7.33 18.13 9.28
N LYS A 116 6.32 18.25 8.43
CA LYS A 116 5.17 17.36 8.38
C LYS A 116 5.56 15.89 8.13
N GLN A 117 6.58 15.66 7.32
CA GLN A 117 7.05 14.30 7.02
C GLN A 117 7.65 13.60 8.24
N ALA A 118 8.22 14.37 9.19
CA ALA A 118 8.78 13.86 10.45
C ALA A 118 7.71 13.58 11.53
N MET A 119 6.43 13.71 11.22
CA MET A 119 5.34 13.28 12.12
C MET A 119 5.17 11.77 11.99
N VAL A 120 5.21 11.06 13.13
CA VAL A 120 5.12 9.59 13.19
C VAL A 120 4.00 9.15 14.14
N PRO A 121 3.42 7.95 14.00
CA PRO A 121 2.41 7.42 14.91
C PRO A 121 2.90 7.40 16.37
N VAL A 122 2.00 7.70 17.31
CA VAL A 122 2.26 7.63 18.76
C VAL A 122 2.09 6.19 19.26
N HIS A 123 1.05 5.50 18.85
CA HIS A 123 0.74 4.12 19.26
C HIS A 123 1.04 3.10 18.16
N GLY A 124 0.92 3.48 16.90
CA GLY A 124 1.32 2.68 15.75
C GLY A 124 2.84 2.58 15.59
N HIS A 125 3.28 2.09 14.45
CA HIS A 125 4.69 1.91 14.15
C HIS A 125 5.11 2.74 12.95
N LYS A 126 6.25 3.39 13.06
CA LYS A 126 6.94 4.03 11.93
C LYS A 126 7.55 2.95 11.02
N ILE A 127 7.37 3.08 9.71
CA ILE A 127 8.07 2.29 8.70
C ILE A 127 9.16 3.16 8.10
N ILE A 128 10.41 2.70 8.18
CA ILE A 128 11.56 3.49 7.74
C ILE A 128 11.59 3.54 6.20
N ASN A 129 11.86 4.73 5.66
CA ASN A 129 12.12 4.93 4.24
C ASN A 129 13.62 5.25 4.05
N HIS A 130 14.37 4.30 3.51
CA HIS A 130 15.80 4.49 3.23
C HIS A 130 16.08 5.18 1.89
N HIS A 131 15.05 5.35 1.05
CA HIS A 131 15.16 5.80 -0.35
C HIS A 131 14.50 7.15 -0.61
N GLY A 132 13.88 7.75 0.43
CA GLY A 132 13.19 9.03 0.34
C GLY A 132 13.11 9.75 1.69
N THR A 133 12.22 10.72 1.78
CA THR A 133 12.08 11.59 2.95
C THR A 133 10.85 11.31 3.81
N ALA A 134 9.84 10.63 3.26
CA ALA A 134 8.60 10.38 3.97
C ALA A 134 8.60 8.97 4.57
N PRO A 135 8.66 8.81 5.90
CA PRO A 135 8.46 7.51 6.53
C PRO A 135 7.02 7.04 6.31
N GLY A 136 6.86 5.74 6.17
CA GLY A 136 5.57 5.09 6.21
C GLY A 136 5.05 4.95 7.64
N ALA A 137 3.87 4.36 7.74
CA ALA A 137 3.23 4.10 9.02
C ALA A 137 2.47 2.77 9.00
N TRP A 138 2.36 2.16 10.16
CA TRP A 138 1.53 1.00 10.42
C TRP A 138 0.61 1.29 11.60
N PHE A 139 -0.68 1.12 11.40
CA PHE A 139 -1.71 1.29 12.43
C PHE A 139 -2.47 -0.02 12.64
N GLU A 140 -2.92 -0.25 13.87
CA GLU A 140 -3.76 -1.39 14.22
C GLU A 140 -4.90 -0.92 15.14
N LEU A 141 -6.11 -1.40 14.85
CA LEU A 141 -7.28 -1.18 15.69
C LEU A 141 -8.26 -2.31 15.49
N ASP A 142 -8.71 -2.93 16.60
CA ASP A 142 -9.73 -4.00 16.62
C ASP A 142 -9.45 -5.16 15.65
N GLY A 143 -8.18 -5.53 15.48
CA GLY A 143 -7.76 -6.60 14.58
C GLY A 143 -7.59 -6.19 13.11
N HIS A 144 -7.89 -4.94 12.77
CA HIS A 144 -7.68 -4.38 11.43
C HIS A 144 -6.35 -3.62 11.37
N CYS A 145 -5.64 -3.75 10.27
CA CYS A 145 -4.36 -3.11 10.04
C CYS A 145 -4.44 -2.10 8.88
N ALA A 146 -3.68 -1.02 8.99
CA ALA A 146 -3.40 -0.12 7.87
C ALA A 146 -1.89 0.09 7.72
N VAL A 147 -1.38 -0.06 6.52
CA VAL A 147 0.01 0.22 6.17
C VAL A 147 0.06 1.35 5.14
N LEU A 148 0.87 2.35 5.40
CA LEU A 148 1.01 3.54 4.56
C LEU A 148 2.42 3.60 3.97
N MET A 149 2.50 3.73 2.66
CA MET A 149 3.74 3.84 1.90
C MET A 149 3.69 5.05 0.94
N PRO A 150 4.85 5.62 0.54
CA PRO A 150 4.88 6.76 -0.37
C PRO A 150 4.31 6.44 -1.76
N GLY A 151 3.92 7.49 -2.49
CA GLY A 151 3.45 7.38 -3.87
C GLY A 151 4.55 7.11 -4.89
N VAL A 152 5.79 7.50 -4.59
CA VAL A 152 6.94 7.32 -5.48
C VAL A 152 7.27 5.83 -5.63
N PRO A 153 7.20 5.25 -6.85
CA PRO A 153 7.24 3.79 -7.01
C PRO A 153 8.50 3.11 -6.47
N HIS A 154 9.67 3.70 -6.64
CA HIS A 154 10.91 3.08 -6.16
C HIS A 154 11.01 3.08 -4.62
N GLU A 155 10.53 4.14 -3.96
CA GLU A 155 10.48 4.24 -2.51
C GLU A 155 9.49 3.22 -1.93
N MET A 156 8.28 3.17 -2.51
CA MET A 156 7.23 2.25 -2.09
C MET A 156 7.68 0.79 -2.21
N LYS A 157 8.30 0.41 -3.34
CA LYS A 157 8.78 -0.96 -3.56
C LYS A 157 9.89 -1.35 -2.58
N ALA A 158 10.86 -0.46 -2.35
CA ALA A 158 11.93 -0.70 -1.39
C ALA A 158 11.37 -0.87 0.03
N MET A 159 10.47 0.00 0.45
CA MET A 159 9.81 -0.07 1.75
C MET A 159 8.96 -1.34 1.90
N TRP A 160 8.29 -1.76 0.84
CA TRP A 160 7.57 -3.04 0.80
C TRP A 160 8.52 -4.22 1.09
N GLU A 161 9.60 -4.36 0.31
CA GLU A 161 10.52 -5.48 0.43
C GLU A 161 11.28 -5.49 1.78
N GLU A 162 11.74 -4.33 2.22
CA GLU A 162 12.58 -4.20 3.40
C GLU A 162 11.79 -4.31 4.71
N SER A 163 10.53 -3.88 4.74
CA SER A 163 9.78 -3.73 5.99
C SER A 163 8.40 -4.38 5.95
N VAL A 164 7.55 -4.04 4.99
CA VAL A 164 6.13 -4.43 5.01
C VAL A 164 5.95 -5.92 4.74
N ARG A 165 6.60 -6.43 3.70
CA ARG A 165 6.55 -7.85 3.33
C ARG A 165 6.99 -8.79 4.46
N PRO A 166 8.12 -8.56 5.15
CA PRO A 166 8.51 -9.37 6.31
C PRO A 166 7.50 -9.33 7.46
N LEU A 167 6.92 -8.16 7.75
CA LEU A 167 5.89 -8.00 8.78
C LEU A 167 4.63 -8.81 8.45
N LEU A 168 4.19 -8.77 7.20
CA LEU A 168 3.02 -9.53 6.75
C LEU A 168 3.31 -11.04 6.75
N LEU A 169 4.49 -11.47 6.30
CA LEU A 169 4.90 -12.88 6.34
C LEU A 169 4.88 -13.45 7.77
N ALA A 170 5.33 -12.68 8.75
CA ALA A 170 5.32 -13.11 10.15
C ALA A 170 3.90 -13.32 10.72
N ARG A 171 2.88 -12.73 10.08
CA ARG A 171 1.46 -12.83 10.46
C ARG A 171 0.68 -13.88 9.68
N GLN A 172 1.27 -14.44 8.63
CA GLN A 172 0.62 -15.45 7.79
C GLN A 172 1.02 -16.86 8.23
N ASN A 173 0.02 -17.73 8.34
CA ASN A 173 0.22 -19.17 8.59
C ASN A 173 0.13 -20.00 7.31
N CYS A 174 -0.01 -19.35 6.14
CA CYS A 174 -0.21 -20.00 4.85
C CYS A 174 0.77 -19.47 3.81
N THR A 175 1.33 -20.36 3.00
CA THR A 175 2.12 -20.02 1.80
C THR A 175 1.25 -20.26 0.57
N LEU A 176 1.14 -19.27 -0.32
CA LEU A 176 0.51 -19.46 -1.62
C LEU A 176 1.57 -19.86 -2.64
N HIS A 177 1.36 -20.96 -3.33
CA HIS A 177 2.13 -21.34 -4.50
C HIS A 177 1.31 -21.07 -5.76
N SER A 178 1.80 -20.24 -6.67
CA SER A 178 1.16 -20.01 -7.96
C SER A 178 2.06 -20.45 -9.10
N LEU A 179 1.47 -21.06 -10.13
CA LEU A 179 2.14 -21.46 -11.35
C LEU A 179 1.43 -20.84 -12.55
N THR A 180 2.17 -20.13 -13.39
CA THR A 180 1.64 -19.60 -14.64
C THR A 180 2.16 -20.46 -15.80
N LEU A 181 1.24 -21.05 -16.56
CA LEU A 181 1.54 -21.81 -17.76
C LEU A 181 1.16 -20.99 -18.99
N ARG A 182 2.05 -20.91 -19.97
CA ARG A 182 1.73 -20.33 -21.28
C ARG A 182 1.36 -21.47 -22.23
N VAL A 183 0.16 -21.40 -22.79
CA VAL A 183 -0.38 -22.40 -23.71
C VAL A 183 -0.75 -21.71 -25.02
N LEU A 184 -0.41 -22.33 -26.16
CA LEU A 184 -0.81 -21.84 -27.47
C LEU A 184 -2.17 -22.43 -27.83
N GLY A 185 -3.10 -21.59 -28.28
CA GLY A 185 -4.44 -22.00 -28.71
C GLY A 185 -5.49 -20.90 -28.51
N GLY A 186 -6.68 -21.15 -29.03
CA GLY A 186 -7.83 -20.26 -28.76
C GLY A 186 -8.34 -20.45 -27.34
N GLU A 187 -8.71 -19.35 -26.67
CA GLU A 187 -9.14 -19.30 -25.26
C GLU A 187 -10.27 -20.30 -24.96
N SER A 188 -11.30 -20.34 -25.80
CA SER A 188 -12.45 -21.24 -25.62
C SER A 188 -12.08 -22.73 -25.71
N ASN A 189 -11.11 -23.07 -26.57
CA ASN A 189 -10.67 -24.47 -26.72
C ASN A 189 -9.84 -24.90 -25.51
N ILE A 190 -8.99 -23.99 -25.00
CA ILE A 190 -8.20 -24.25 -23.79
C ILE A 190 -9.15 -24.36 -22.58
N GLU A 191 -10.10 -23.43 -22.41
CA GLU A 191 -11.11 -23.46 -21.34
C GLU A 191 -11.87 -24.80 -21.32
N TYR A 192 -12.36 -25.26 -22.47
CA TYR A 192 -13.06 -26.53 -22.59
C TYR A 192 -12.22 -27.71 -22.11
N ARG A 193 -10.93 -27.72 -22.44
CA ARG A 193 -10.01 -28.82 -22.07
C ARG A 193 -9.61 -28.81 -20.61
N VAL A 194 -9.53 -27.64 -19.96
CA VAL A 194 -9.10 -27.49 -18.57
C VAL A 194 -10.25 -27.15 -17.62
N ARG A 195 -11.50 -27.22 -18.08
CA ARG A 195 -12.69 -26.84 -17.32
C ARG A 195 -12.72 -27.46 -15.91
N HIS A 196 -12.36 -28.75 -15.84
CA HIS A 196 -12.28 -29.46 -14.57
C HIS A 196 -11.30 -28.86 -13.55
N LEU A 197 -10.29 -28.08 -14.01
CA LEU A 197 -9.37 -27.36 -13.14
C LEU A 197 -9.95 -26.01 -12.69
N LEU A 198 -10.78 -25.37 -13.55
CA LEU A 198 -11.39 -24.08 -13.26
C LEU A 198 -12.49 -24.17 -12.19
N GLU A 199 -13.07 -25.34 -12.02
CA GLU A 199 -14.12 -25.63 -11.03
C GLU A 199 -13.53 -25.97 -9.64
N ASN A 200 -12.20 -26.13 -9.51
CA ASN A 200 -11.57 -26.45 -8.25
C ASN A 200 -11.52 -25.25 -7.30
N ALA A 201 -11.82 -25.48 -6.03
CA ALA A 201 -11.68 -24.48 -4.98
C ALA A 201 -10.23 -24.30 -4.52
N ASN A 202 -9.40 -25.37 -4.62
CA ASN A 202 -7.98 -25.36 -4.28
C ASN A 202 -7.25 -26.51 -5.01
N PRO A 203 -6.25 -26.26 -5.87
CA PRO A 203 -5.85 -24.91 -6.33
C PRO A 203 -6.93 -24.27 -7.20
N THR A 204 -7.09 -22.95 -7.10
CA THR A 204 -7.90 -22.19 -8.05
C THR A 204 -7.14 -22.03 -9.37
N ALA A 205 -7.85 -22.06 -10.49
CA ALA A 205 -7.27 -21.80 -11.80
C ALA A 205 -8.03 -20.70 -12.53
N ALA A 206 -7.32 -19.92 -13.34
CA ALA A 206 -7.91 -18.90 -14.20
C ALA A 206 -7.20 -18.87 -15.56
N ILE A 207 -7.93 -18.52 -16.61
CA ILE A 207 -7.40 -18.33 -17.96
C ILE A 207 -7.44 -16.83 -18.28
N TYR A 208 -6.40 -16.31 -18.89
CA TYR A 208 -6.36 -14.96 -19.44
C TYR A 208 -5.50 -14.91 -20.69
N CYS A 209 -5.95 -14.15 -21.68
CA CYS A 209 -5.21 -13.89 -22.92
C CYS A 209 -4.21 -12.76 -22.74
N LYS A 210 -3.05 -12.89 -23.39
CA LYS A 210 -2.04 -11.83 -23.52
C LYS A 210 -1.73 -11.59 -24.98
#